data_a7fc6923a2a38505222fe9807ec670f8
#
_entry.id   a7fc6923a2a38505222fe9807ec670f8
#
_cell.length_a   1.000
_cell.length_b   1.000
_cell.length_c   1.000
_cell.angle_alpha   90.00
_cell.angle_beta   90.00
_cell.angle_gamma   90.00
#
_symmetry.space_group_name_H-M   'P 1'
#
loop_
_entity.id
_entity.type
_entity.pdbx_description
1 polymer ?
#
loop_
_entity_poly.entity_id
_entity_poly.type
_entity_poly.pdbx_seq_one_letter_code
_entity_poly.pdbx_strand_id
1 'polypeptide(L)'
;MDFYTQPNNGYVIVRETGNTRNMLGICLSEKPESSVVLIGLDSSDELYKKELNGKKILQQVLMAVSDIYEEFDKQFFVKKIQYVKTDSPPESIYRYLAFEILRSAVLNIKPKSEIVLQEDDSDLLVISLL
;
A
#
# COMPACT_ATOMS: atom_id res chain seq x y z
N MET A 1 -10.78 -0.34 -10.19
CA MET A 1 -10.09 -0.64 -8.91
C MET A 1 -11.03 -0.35 -7.76
N ASP A 2 -10.99 -1.16 -6.73
CA ASP A 2 -11.81 -0.98 -5.55
C ASP A 2 -11.00 -0.29 -4.45
N PHE A 3 -11.59 0.72 -3.83
CA PHE A 3 -10.98 1.53 -2.79
C PHE A 3 -11.73 1.33 -1.47
N TYR A 4 -10.97 1.08 -0.39
CA TYR A 4 -11.50 0.80 0.94
C TYR A 4 -10.74 1.64 1.98
N THR A 5 -11.36 1.81 3.15
CA THR A 5 -10.66 2.26 4.34
C THR A 5 -10.37 1.07 5.26
N GLN A 6 -9.42 1.25 6.16
CA GLN A 6 -9.11 0.31 7.24
C GLN A 6 -8.81 1.09 8.52
N PRO A 7 -8.84 0.43 9.70
CA PRO A 7 -8.53 1.12 10.96
C PRO A 7 -7.16 1.80 10.96
N ASN A 8 -6.96 2.73 11.90
CA ASN A 8 -5.70 3.43 12.13
C ASN A 8 -5.28 4.36 10.98
N ASN A 9 -6.24 5.12 10.46
CA ASN A 9 -6.02 6.07 9.37
C ASN A 9 -5.46 5.35 8.13
N GLY A 10 -6.09 4.24 7.79
CA GLY A 10 -5.64 3.34 6.74
C GLY A 10 -6.55 3.32 5.52
N TYR A 11 -5.94 2.91 4.42
CA TYR A 11 -6.60 2.77 3.11
C TYR A 11 -6.13 1.49 2.46
N VAL A 12 -6.98 0.93 1.60
CA VAL A 12 -6.66 -0.26 0.83
C VAL A 12 -7.16 -0.06 -0.59
N ILE A 13 -6.35 -0.43 -1.57
CA ILE A 13 -6.76 -0.48 -2.96
C ILE A 13 -6.54 -1.88 -3.51
N VAL A 14 -7.49 -2.36 -4.30
CA VAL A 14 -7.43 -3.67 -4.95
C VAL A 14 -7.59 -3.47 -6.44
N ARG A 15 -6.62 -3.97 -7.20
CA ARG A 15 -6.65 -4.01 -8.65
C ARG A 15 -6.71 -5.46 -9.09
N GLU A 16 -7.69 -5.78 -9.92
CA GLU A 16 -7.85 -7.12 -10.44
C GLU A 16 -8.28 -7.03 -11.90
N THR A 17 -7.41 -7.43 -12.81
CA THR A 17 -7.66 -7.38 -14.25
C THR A 17 -7.11 -8.64 -14.90
N GLY A 18 -8.01 -9.49 -15.45
CA GLY A 18 -7.60 -10.75 -16.07
C GLY A 18 -6.86 -11.64 -15.09
N ASN A 19 -5.60 -11.96 -15.41
CA ASN A 19 -4.76 -12.80 -14.57
C ASN A 19 -3.87 -12.02 -13.59
N THR A 20 -4.04 -10.70 -13.51
CA THR A 20 -3.25 -9.87 -12.61
C THR A 20 -4.08 -9.43 -11.41
N ARG A 21 -3.45 -9.47 -10.23
CA ARG A 21 -4.07 -9.02 -8.99
C ARG A 21 -3.02 -8.31 -8.14
N ASN A 22 -3.38 -7.14 -7.61
CA ASN A 22 -2.54 -6.41 -6.66
C ASN A 22 -3.42 -5.79 -5.58
N MET A 23 -2.98 -5.93 -4.35
CA MET A 23 -3.58 -5.28 -3.19
C MET A 23 -2.50 -4.46 -2.50
N LEU A 24 -2.82 -3.23 -2.14
CA LEU A 24 -1.95 -2.36 -1.36
C LEU A 24 -2.75 -1.73 -0.23
N GLY A 25 -2.24 -1.90 1.00
CA GLY A 25 -2.74 -1.20 2.17
C GLY A 25 -1.70 -0.20 2.66
N ILE A 26 -2.14 0.99 3.04
CA ILE A 26 -1.30 2.04 3.60
C ILE A 26 -1.99 2.60 4.82
N CYS A 27 -1.25 2.69 5.93
CA CYS A 27 -1.69 3.46 7.10
C CYS A 27 -0.83 4.70 7.22
N LEU A 28 -1.48 5.85 7.42
CA LEU A 28 -0.85 7.15 7.46
C LEU A 28 -0.64 7.63 8.89
N SER A 29 0.37 8.46 9.09
CA SER A 29 0.66 9.14 10.33
C SER A 29 0.44 10.64 10.17
N GLU A 30 0.14 11.32 11.27
CA GLU A 30 0.04 12.79 11.30
C GLU A 30 1.40 13.46 11.37
N LYS A 31 2.45 12.71 11.70
CA LYS A 31 3.82 13.20 11.89
C LYS A 31 4.79 12.41 11.05
N PRO A 32 5.96 13.00 10.71
CA PRO A 32 7.02 12.22 10.09
C PRO A 32 7.41 11.04 10.98
N GLU A 33 7.61 9.89 10.34
CA GLU A 33 8.02 8.65 11.01
C GLU A 33 9.50 8.36 10.73
N SER A 34 10.20 7.84 11.72
CA SER A 34 11.60 7.41 11.56
C SER A 34 11.70 6.01 10.94
N SER A 35 10.60 5.28 10.92
CA SER A 35 10.54 3.93 10.35
C SER A 35 9.16 3.64 9.79
N VAL A 36 9.09 2.65 8.91
CA VAL A 36 7.84 2.14 8.34
C VAL A 36 7.75 0.65 8.65
N VAL A 37 6.58 0.20 9.08
CA VAL A 37 6.28 -1.22 9.23
C VAL A 37 5.81 -1.74 7.87
N LEU A 38 6.50 -2.74 7.36
CA LEU A 38 6.22 -3.37 6.07
C LEU A 38 5.72 -4.78 6.32
N ILE A 39 4.50 -5.08 5.88
CA ILE A 39 3.85 -6.37 6.13
C ILE A 39 3.52 -7.06 4.82
N GLY A 40 4.19 -8.18 4.56
CA GLY A 40 3.88 -9.08 3.46
C GLY A 40 2.85 -10.12 3.90
N LEU A 41 1.64 -10.02 3.39
CA LEU A 41 0.54 -10.91 3.72
C LEU A 41 0.61 -12.20 2.92
N ASP A 42 0.22 -13.31 3.56
CA ASP A 42 0.03 -14.58 2.87
C ASP A 42 -1.32 -14.59 2.15
N SER A 43 -1.39 -15.37 1.07
CA SER A 43 -2.62 -15.59 0.33
C SER A 43 -2.82 -17.08 0.12
N SER A 44 -4.07 -17.54 0.19
CA SER A 44 -4.44 -18.92 -0.17
C SER A 44 -4.33 -19.17 -1.67
N ASP A 45 -4.41 -18.10 -2.47
CA ASP A 45 -4.31 -18.16 -3.94
C ASP A 45 -2.93 -17.67 -4.37
N GLU A 46 -2.01 -18.60 -4.56
CA GLU A 46 -0.69 -18.27 -5.10
C GLU A 46 -0.77 -18.06 -6.61
N LEU A 47 -0.74 -16.81 -7.06
CA LEU A 47 -0.68 -16.49 -8.49
C LEU A 47 0.73 -16.65 -9.04
N TYR A 48 1.74 -16.31 -8.25
CA TYR A 48 3.14 -16.38 -8.65
C TYR A 48 3.94 -17.09 -7.58
N LYS A 49 4.91 -17.92 -8.03
CA LYS A 49 5.80 -18.64 -7.12
C LYS A 49 6.86 -17.72 -6.51
N LYS A 50 7.23 -16.67 -7.25
CA LYS A 50 8.23 -15.69 -6.78
C LYS A 50 7.53 -14.60 -5.99
N GLU A 51 8.00 -14.38 -4.77
CA GLU A 51 7.47 -13.31 -3.92
C GLU A 51 7.93 -11.95 -4.40
N LEU A 52 7.07 -10.94 -4.21
CA LEU A 52 7.39 -9.56 -4.46
C LEU A 52 8.47 -9.06 -3.48
N ASN A 53 9.30 -8.12 -3.94
CA ASN A 53 10.31 -7.49 -3.10
C ASN A 53 9.66 -6.32 -2.33
N GLY A 54 9.45 -6.51 -1.03
CA GLY A 54 8.80 -5.53 -0.18
C GLY A 54 9.53 -4.19 -0.10
N LYS A 55 10.88 -4.20 -0.10
CA LYS A 55 11.66 -2.96 -0.07
C LYS A 55 11.48 -2.14 -1.35
N LYS A 56 11.32 -2.80 -2.49
CA LYS A 56 10.99 -2.11 -3.75
C LYS A 56 9.60 -1.52 -3.70
N ILE A 57 8.64 -2.22 -3.10
CA ILE A 57 7.29 -1.69 -2.90
C ILE A 57 7.34 -0.43 -2.03
N LEU A 58 8.10 -0.46 -0.93
CA LEU A 58 8.29 0.72 -0.08
C LEU A 58 8.82 1.91 -0.88
N GLN A 59 9.85 1.70 -1.72
CA GLN A 59 10.39 2.74 -2.57
C GLN A 59 9.33 3.34 -3.50
N GLN A 60 8.51 2.49 -4.10
CA GLN A 60 7.43 2.94 -4.99
C GLN A 60 6.37 3.76 -4.24
N VAL A 61 6.01 3.35 -3.03
CA VAL A 61 5.08 4.09 -2.19
C VAL A 61 5.64 5.47 -1.83
N LEU A 62 6.92 5.55 -1.46
CA LEU A 62 7.55 6.82 -1.12
C LEU A 62 7.64 7.76 -2.35
N MET A 63 7.85 7.21 -3.54
CA MET A 63 7.78 7.99 -4.78
C MET A 63 6.37 8.57 -5.00
N ALA A 64 5.33 7.79 -4.71
CA ALA A 64 3.95 8.27 -4.81
C ALA A 64 3.65 9.39 -3.82
N VAL A 65 4.20 9.31 -2.60
CA VAL A 65 4.09 10.39 -1.60
C VAL A 65 4.65 11.69 -2.16
N SER A 66 5.81 11.61 -2.83
CA SER A 66 6.42 12.77 -3.50
C SER A 66 5.57 13.28 -4.66
N ASP A 67 5.04 12.37 -5.47
CA ASP A 67 4.18 12.72 -6.62
C ASP A 67 2.92 13.48 -6.16
N ILE A 68 2.29 13.03 -5.08
CA ILE A 68 1.10 13.69 -4.51
C ILE A 68 1.44 15.07 -3.99
N TYR A 69 2.59 15.22 -3.31
CA TYR A 69 3.04 16.51 -2.84
C TYR A 69 3.22 17.50 -3.99
N GLU A 70 3.85 17.07 -5.08
CA GLU A 70 4.06 17.91 -6.26
C GLU A 70 2.74 18.33 -6.92
N GLU A 71 1.77 17.42 -7.00
CA GLU A 71 0.53 17.69 -7.72
C GLU A 71 -0.50 18.43 -6.87
N PHE A 72 -0.62 18.11 -5.59
CA PHE A 72 -1.69 18.62 -4.72
C PHE A 72 -1.19 19.48 -3.56
N ASP A 73 0.10 19.68 -3.42
CA ASP A 73 0.71 20.41 -2.29
C ASP A 73 0.26 19.81 -0.93
N LYS A 74 0.14 18.48 -0.88
CA LYS A 74 -0.30 17.75 0.30
C LYS A 74 0.76 16.72 0.70
N GLN A 75 1.32 16.90 1.93
CA GLN A 75 2.33 15.99 2.46
C GLN A 75 1.67 14.88 3.28
N PHE A 76 1.99 13.63 2.93
CA PHE A 76 1.57 12.45 3.68
C PHE A 76 2.79 11.78 4.33
N PHE A 77 2.56 11.18 5.48
CA PHE A 77 3.56 10.38 6.19
C PHE A 77 3.04 8.96 6.34
N VAL A 78 3.81 7.98 5.90
CA VAL A 78 3.43 6.58 5.90
C VAL A 78 4.02 5.90 7.12
N LYS A 79 3.20 5.18 7.90
CA LYS A 79 3.66 4.41 9.06
C LYS A 79 3.60 2.90 8.83
N LYS A 80 2.74 2.43 7.94
CA LYS A 80 2.59 0.99 7.65
C LYS A 80 2.20 0.77 6.21
N ILE A 81 2.79 -0.27 5.60
CA ILE A 81 2.48 -0.73 4.25
C ILE A 81 2.16 -2.21 4.32
N GLN A 82 1.06 -2.61 3.69
CA GLN A 82 0.63 -4.00 3.56
C GLN A 82 0.55 -4.37 2.09
N TYR A 83 1.02 -5.54 1.74
CA TYR A 83 0.93 -6.08 0.37
C TYR A 83 0.83 -7.59 0.44
N VAL A 84 0.32 -8.23 -0.60
CA VAL A 84 0.26 -9.69 -0.67
C VAL A 84 1.52 -10.18 -1.37
N LYS A 85 2.29 -11.04 -0.70
CA LYS A 85 3.63 -11.47 -1.16
C LYS A 85 3.61 -12.10 -2.55
N THR A 86 2.55 -12.79 -2.90
CA THR A 86 2.43 -13.53 -4.16
C THR A 86 1.54 -12.84 -5.18
N ASP A 87 1.27 -11.55 -5.01
CA ASP A 87 0.57 -10.74 -6.01
C ASP A 87 1.43 -10.51 -7.25
N SER A 88 0.82 -9.95 -8.28
CA SER A 88 1.40 -9.83 -9.62
C SER A 88 2.56 -8.83 -9.67
N PRO A 89 3.73 -9.19 -10.24
CA PRO A 89 4.79 -8.25 -10.53
C PRO A 89 4.41 -7.34 -11.72
N PRO A 90 5.15 -6.26 -12.00
CA PRO A 90 6.34 -5.81 -11.28
C PRO A 90 5.99 -4.90 -10.09
N GLU A 91 6.96 -4.69 -9.18
CA GLU A 91 6.77 -3.80 -8.03
C GLU A 91 6.51 -2.35 -8.41
N SER A 92 6.88 -1.94 -9.60
CA SER A 92 6.64 -0.57 -10.09
C SER A 92 5.15 -0.19 -10.14
N ILE A 93 4.24 -1.16 -10.23
CA ILE A 93 2.80 -0.87 -10.22
C ILE A 93 2.35 -0.24 -8.90
N TYR A 94 3.08 -0.49 -7.82
CA TYR A 94 2.71 0.01 -6.49
C TYR A 94 2.85 1.53 -6.35
N ARG A 95 3.67 2.18 -7.18
CA ARG A 95 3.71 3.65 -7.26
C ARG A 95 2.35 4.19 -7.74
N TYR A 96 1.80 3.59 -8.77
CA TYR A 96 0.48 3.96 -9.28
C TYR A 96 -0.62 3.69 -8.25
N LEU A 97 -0.60 2.51 -7.62
CA LEU A 97 -1.61 2.15 -6.62
C LEU A 97 -1.55 3.06 -5.41
N ALA A 98 -0.36 3.37 -4.92
CA ALA A 98 -0.19 4.30 -3.81
C ALA A 98 -0.64 5.71 -4.19
N PHE A 99 -0.32 6.16 -5.39
CA PHE A 99 -0.80 7.46 -5.89
C PHE A 99 -2.33 7.52 -5.87
N GLU A 100 -3.01 6.47 -6.36
CA GLU A 100 -4.47 6.42 -6.38
C GLU A 100 -5.07 6.42 -4.96
N ILE A 101 -4.43 5.74 -4.00
CA ILE A 101 -4.84 5.80 -2.59
C ILE A 101 -4.76 7.23 -2.07
N LEU A 102 -3.60 7.87 -2.24
CA LEU A 102 -3.36 9.21 -1.68
C LEU A 102 -4.21 10.27 -2.38
N ARG A 103 -4.38 10.15 -3.68
CA ARG A 103 -5.27 11.01 -4.46
C ARG A 103 -6.72 10.89 -3.95
N SER A 104 -7.18 9.68 -3.69
CA SER A 104 -8.51 9.43 -3.15
C SER A 104 -8.68 10.07 -1.77
N ALA A 105 -7.64 10.02 -0.93
CA ALA A 105 -7.65 10.69 0.37
C ALA A 105 -7.73 12.21 0.23
N VAL A 106 -6.95 12.81 -0.68
CA VAL A 106 -6.98 14.26 -0.95
C VAL A 106 -8.35 14.71 -1.42
N LEU A 107 -8.94 13.97 -2.35
CA LEU A 107 -10.22 14.32 -2.99
C LEU A 107 -11.45 13.85 -2.22
N ASN A 108 -11.26 13.21 -1.07
CA ASN A 108 -12.35 12.64 -0.27
C ASN A 108 -13.25 11.70 -1.09
N ILE A 109 -12.64 10.86 -1.90
CA ILE A 109 -13.37 9.85 -2.68
C ILE A 109 -14.01 8.88 -1.69
N LYS A 110 -15.29 8.58 -1.89
CA LYS A 110 -16.03 7.67 -1.03
C LYS A 110 -15.48 6.24 -1.16
N PRO A 111 -15.05 5.60 -0.06
CA PRO A 111 -14.63 4.20 -0.11
C PRO A 111 -15.82 3.27 -0.31
N LYS A 112 -15.57 2.09 -0.86
CA LYS A 112 -16.57 1.05 -1.02
C LYS A 112 -17.09 0.55 0.34
N SER A 113 -16.16 0.34 1.28
CA SER A 113 -16.45 -0.04 2.67
C SER A 113 -15.19 0.08 3.51
N GLU A 114 -15.32 -0.17 4.81
CA GLU A 114 -14.18 -0.38 5.68
C GLU A 114 -13.90 -1.88 5.76
N ILE A 115 -12.63 -2.25 5.68
CA ILE A 115 -12.18 -3.65 5.79
C ILE A 115 -11.05 -3.76 6.80
N VAL A 116 -10.83 -4.97 7.32
CA VAL A 116 -9.69 -5.28 8.18
C VAL A 116 -8.87 -6.35 7.48
N LEU A 117 -7.59 -6.04 7.22
CA LEU A 117 -6.68 -7.01 6.60
C LEU A 117 -6.18 -7.99 7.66
N GLN A 118 -6.24 -9.28 7.32
CA GLN A 118 -5.76 -10.36 8.19
C GLN A 118 -4.23 -10.38 8.13
N GLU A 119 -3.59 -10.12 9.27
CA GLU A 119 -2.12 -10.06 9.37
C GLU A 119 -1.52 -11.30 10.05
N ASP A 120 -2.30 -12.33 10.36
CA ASP A 120 -1.83 -13.59 10.95
C ASP A 120 -0.92 -14.33 9.95
N ASP A 121 0.16 -14.91 10.44
CA ASP A 121 1.15 -15.65 9.64
C ASP A 121 1.83 -14.79 8.55
N SER A 122 1.89 -13.48 8.75
CA SER A 122 2.50 -12.53 7.81
C SER A 122 3.96 -12.27 8.15
N ASP A 123 4.75 -11.89 7.13
CA ASP A 123 6.11 -11.40 7.32
C ASP A 123 6.08 -9.92 7.67
N LEU A 124 6.74 -9.57 8.78
CA LEU A 124 6.80 -8.19 9.25
C LEU A 124 8.25 -7.73 9.32
N LEU A 125 8.52 -6.57 8.71
CA LEU A 125 9.81 -5.88 8.77
C LEU A 125 9.59 -4.45 9.25
N VAL A 126 10.53 -3.95 10.04
CA VAL A 126 10.59 -2.53 10.40
C VAL A 126 11.77 -1.93 9.65
N ILE A 127 11.50 -0.98 8.77
CA ILE A 127 12.50 -0.36 7.90
C ILE A 127 12.76 1.05 8.38
N SER A 128 14.04 1.35 8.70
CA SER A 128 14.46 2.71 9.06
C SER A 128 14.41 3.61 7.84
N LEU A 129 13.88 4.82 8.02
CA LEU A 129 13.86 5.87 6.99
C LEU A 129 15.00 6.89 7.17
N LEU A 130 15.81 6.71 8.21
CA LEU A 130 16.93 7.59 8.53
C LEU A 130 18.23 7.14 7.88
#